data_a0705fc49c221e3379d23c3360317c34
#
_entry.id   a0705fc49c221e3379d23c3360317c34
#
_cell.length_a   1.000
_cell.length_b   1.000
_cell.length_c   1.000
_cell.angle_alpha   90.00
_cell.angle_beta   90.00
_cell.angle_gamma   90.00
#
_symmetry.space_group_name_H-M   'P 1'
#
loop_
_entity.id
_entity.type
_entity.pdbx_description
1 polymer ?
#
loop_
_entity_poly.entity_id
_entity_poly.type
_entity_poly.pdbx_seq_one_letter_code
_entity_poly.pdbx_strand_id
1 'polypeptide(L)'
;MERAPALADLLTILYRPRKTMRRVLDGGRDRWAVPIVLLAYICSSMNDADIGKLDQVLPGVTFLSVIAIVIGVLIVAGAVWVLALYIISWIAAPVGRMLGGTGTIADVRTALAWGMVPTIWSVIYRIPVGVYKNRIPVQPDQHVRDIIMNFVEHGGCALIIVVLALQLLLILWSVFVASSTLAEAQGFSTEKGFVNLVIAIALPVLVIGVCVFTFRK
;
A
#
# COMPACT_ATOMS: atom_id res chain seq x y z
N MET A 1 -6.65 29.28 9.07
CA MET A 1 -6.19 28.77 7.75
C MET A 1 -5.41 27.49 7.99
N GLU A 2 -6.02 26.34 7.72
CA GLU A 2 -5.37 25.04 7.84
C GLU A 2 -4.44 24.81 6.65
N ARG A 3 -3.15 24.68 6.92
CA ARG A 3 -2.15 24.42 5.88
C ARG A 3 -2.28 22.97 5.38
N ALA A 4 -2.21 22.78 4.05
CA ALA A 4 -1.99 21.46 3.46
C ALA A 4 -0.74 20.80 4.10
N PRO A 5 -0.66 19.46 4.16
CA PRO A 5 0.57 18.82 4.60
C PRO A 5 1.69 19.31 3.71
N ALA A 6 2.70 19.90 4.33
CA ALA A 6 3.86 20.34 3.58
C ALA A 6 4.57 19.07 3.06
N LEU A 7 5.15 19.12 1.85
CA LEU A 7 6.03 18.05 1.35
C LEU A 7 7.07 17.63 2.41
N ALA A 8 7.48 18.60 3.26
CA ALA A 8 8.33 18.36 4.42
C ALA A 8 7.72 17.35 5.41
N ASP A 9 6.40 17.31 5.62
CA ASP A 9 5.77 16.35 6.54
C ASP A 9 5.80 14.93 5.96
N LEU A 10 5.64 14.75 4.64
CA LEU A 10 5.78 13.47 3.95
C LEU A 10 7.22 12.92 3.98
N LEU A 11 8.21 13.80 4.04
CA LEU A 11 9.61 13.40 4.21
C LEU A 11 9.93 13.15 5.67
N THR A 12 9.51 14.03 6.59
CA THR A 12 9.85 13.93 8.00
C THR A 12 9.23 12.71 8.69
N ILE A 13 8.09 12.22 8.21
CA ILE A 13 7.45 11.00 8.75
C ILE A 13 8.33 9.76 8.58
N LEU A 14 9.16 9.73 7.54
CA LEU A 14 10.05 8.59 7.26
C LEU A 14 11.12 8.40 8.34
N TYR A 15 11.64 9.46 8.92
CA TYR A 15 12.74 9.39 9.92
C TYR A 15 12.36 9.88 11.31
N ARG A 16 11.24 10.61 11.47
CA ARG A 16 10.70 11.08 12.76
C ARG A 16 9.18 10.87 12.86
N PRO A 17 8.67 9.62 12.72
CA PRO A 17 7.25 9.33 12.58
C PRO A 17 6.42 9.88 13.75
N ARG A 18 6.85 9.69 14.99
CA ARG A 18 6.11 10.14 16.18
C ARG A 18 5.98 11.66 16.25
N LYS A 19 7.08 12.40 16.05
CA LYS A 19 7.05 13.88 16.09
C LYS A 19 6.19 14.46 14.99
N THR A 20 6.25 13.87 13.80
CA THR A 20 5.45 14.31 12.66
C THR A 20 3.99 13.98 12.90
N MET A 21 3.67 12.78 13.41
CA MET A 21 2.31 12.37 13.70
C MET A 21 1.64 13.25 14.75
N ARG A 22 2.34 13.59 15.84
CA ARG A 22 1.84 14.55 16.85
C ARG A 22 1.45 15.86 16.20
N ARG A 23 2.30 16.43 15.35
CA ARG A 23 2.03 17.68 14.64
C ARG A 23 0.84 17.58 13.69
N VAL A 24 0.64 16.41 13.08
CA VAL A 24 -0.50 16.13 12.20
C VAL A 24 -1.79 16.06 13.01
N LEU A 25 -1.79 15.38 14.13
CA LEU A 25 -2.96 15.26 15.01
C LEU A 25 -3.35 16.62 15.62
N ASP A 26 -2.38 17.36 16.15
CA ASP A 26 -2.60 18.71 16.70
C ASP A 26 -3.16 19.68 15.64
N GLY A 27 -2.83 19.47 14.37
CA GLY A 27 -3.31 20.28 13.25
C GLY A 27 -4.68 19.88 12.70
N GLY A 28 -5.39 18.89 13.27
CA GLY A 28 -6.72 18.45 12.81
C GLY A 28 -6.74 17.90 11.38
N ARG A 29 -5.69 17.22 10.94
CA ARG A 29 -5.45 16.83 9.53
C ARG A 29 -6.06 15.47 9.13
N ASP A 30 -7.13 15.04 9.78
CA ASP A 30 -7.87 13.80 9.46
C ASP A 30 -8.29 13.71 7.98
N ARG A 31 -8.68 14.83 7.39
CA ARG A 31 -9.09 14.91 5.97
C ARG A 31 -8.03 14.44 4.94
N TRP A 32 -6.76 14.37 5.33
CA TRP A 32 -5.68 13.90 4.45
C TRP A 32 -5.50 12.39 4.48
N ALA A 33 -6.17 11.67 5.36
CA ALA A 33 -6.05 10.21 5.46
C ALA A 33 -6.42 9.51 4.14
N VAL A 34 -7.57 9.84 3.55
CA VAL A 34 -8.03 9.25 2.29
C VAL A 34 -7.13 9.62 1.10
N PRO A 35 -6.78 10.91 0.85
CA PRO A 35 -5.84 11.27 -0.22
C PRO A 35 -4.49 10.56 -0.13
N ILE A 36 -3.92 10.40 1.07
CA ILE A 36 -2.63 9.72 1.25
C ILE A 36 -2.75 8.22 0.88
N VAL A 37 -3.81 7.55 1.31
CA VAL A 37 -4.04 6.14 0.98
C VAL A 37 -4.25 5.95 -0.52
N LEU A 38 -5.03 6.82 -1.17
CA LEU A 38 -5.21 6.77 -2.62
C LEU A 38 -3.90 7.02 -3.36
N LEU A 39 -3.09 7.98 -2.91
CA LEU A 39 -1.78 8.22 -3.48
C LEU A 39 -0.85 7.02 -3.31
N ALA A 40 -0.81 6.41 -2.12
CA ALA A 40 -0.04 5.21 -1.86
C ALA A 40 -0.49 4.04 -2.75
N TYR A 41 -1.80 3.87 -2.93
CA TYR A 41 -2.38 2.88 -3.84
C TYR A 41 -1.94 3.13 -5.29
N ILE A 42 -2.11 4.35 -5.82
CA ILE A 42 -1.70 4.70 -7.18
C ILE A 42 -0.21 4.41 -7.39
N CYS A 43 0.65 4.85 -6.47
CA CYS A 43 2.09 4.61 -6.56
C CYS A 43 2.45 3.11 -6.50
N SER A 44 1.69 2.30 -5.74
CA SER A 44 1.90 0.86 -5.67
C SER A 44 1.40 0.11 -6.91
N SER A 45 0.39 0.63 -7.61
CA SER A 45 -0.23 -0.01 -8.78
C SER A 45 0.50 0.29 -10.10
N MET A 46 1.41 1.27 -10.12
CA MET A 46 2.06 1.75 -11.37
C MET A 46 2.86 0.67 -12.13
N ASN A 47 3.23 -0.43 -11.47
CA ASN A 47 3.99 -1.52 -12.10
C ASN A 47 3.11 -2.66 -12.63
N ASP A 48 1.84 -2.73 -12.20
CA ASP A 48 0.96 -3.87 -12.50
C ASP A 48 0.08 -3.60 -13.73
N ALA A 49 0.00 -2.35 -14.18
CA ALA A 49 -0.76 -1.94 -15.35
C ALA A 49 0.02 -2.21 -16.65
N ASP A 50 0.01 -3.47 -17.10
CA ASP A 50 0.54 -3.88 -18.42
C ASP A 50 -0.48 -3.54 -19.51
N ILE A 51 -0.68 -2.24 -19.73
CA ILE A 51 -1.69 -1.69 -20.67
C ILE A 51 -1.44 -2.22 -22.09
N GLY A 52 -0.19 -2.50 -22.44
CA GLY A 52 0.19 -3.02 -23.77
C GLY A 52 -0.27 -4.45 -24.05
N LYS A 53 -0.69 -5.21 -23.04
CA LYS A 53 -1.20 -6.59 -23.22
C LYS A 53 -2.73 -6.67 -23.26
N LEU A 54 -3.41 -5.57 -22.98
CA LEU A 54 -4.88 -5.54 -23.01
C LEU A 54 -5.45 -5.84 -24.40
N ASP A 55 -4.77 -5.45 -25.48
CA ASP A 55 -5.14 -5.80 -26.85
C ASP A 55 -5.12 -7.31 -27.11
N GLN A 56 -4.24 -8.04 -26.43
CA GLN A 56 -4.14 -9.51 -26.55
C GLN A 56 -5.20 -10.23 -25.73
N VAL A 57 -5.63 -9.65 -24.60
CA VAL A 57 -6.64 -10.24 -23.70
C VAL A 57 -8.07 -9.92 -24.17
N LEU A 58 -8.25 -8.77 -24.82
CA LEU A 58 -9.58 -8.28 -25.26
C LEU A 58 -9.53 -7.86 -26.74
N PRO A 59 -9.44 -8.83 -27.69
CA PRO A 59 -9.41 -8.52 -29.11
C PRO A 59 -10.70 -7.82 -29.54
N GLY A 60 -10.57 -6.71 -30.26
CA GLY A 60 -11.72 -5.94 -30.77
C GLY A 60 -12.25 -4.84 -29.85
N VAL A 61 -11.63 -4.62 -28.68
CA VAL A 61 -11.98 -3.50 -27.78
C VAL A 61 -11.30 -2.23 -28.27
N THR A 62 -12.05 -1.13 -28.37
CA THR A 62 -11.50 0.16 -28.76
C THR A 62 -10.58 0.73 -27.67
N PHE A 63 -9.60 1.53 -28.06
CA PHE A 63 -8.67 2.20 -27.13
C PHE A 63 -9.39 2.95 -26.00
N LEU A 64 -10.50 3.61 -26.31
CA LEU A 64 -11.35 4.29 -25.32
C LEU A 64 -11.96 3.33 -24.30
N SER A 65 -12.42 2.15 -24.74
CA SER A 65 -12.96 1.12 -23.84
C SER A 65 -11.89 0.56 -22.91
N VAL A 66 -10.66 0.37 -23.41
CA VAL A 66 -9.51 -0.04 -22.60
C VAL A 66 -9.23 0.98 -21.49
N ILE A 67 -9.17 2.27 -21.84
CA ILE A 67 -8.98 3.34 -20.86
C ILE A 67 -10.11 3.34 -19.82
N ALA A 68 -11.36 3.20 -20.25
CA ALA A 68 -12.50 3.16 -19.34
C ALA A 68 -12.44 1.97 -18.37
N ILE A 69 -12.05 0.78 -18.85
CA ILE A 69 -11.85 -0.41 -18.01
C ILE A 69 -10.73 -0.18 -16.99
N VAL A 70 -9.59 0.34 -17.41
CA VAL A 70 -8.45 0.62 -16.53
C VAL A 70 -8.84 1.63 -15.45
N ILE A 71 -9.50 2.73 -15.82
CA ILE A 71 -9.98 3.72 -14.86
C ILE A 71 -11.00 3.07 -13.90
N GLY A 72 -11.93 2.28 -14.41
CA GLY A 72 -12.92 1.58 -13.58
C GLY A 72 -12.25 0.66 -12.56
N VAL A 73 -11.27 -0.15 -12.97
CA VAL A 73 -10.48 -1.02 -12.08
C VAL A 73 -9.74 -0.21 -11.03
N LEU A 74 -9.10 0.90 -11.42
CA LEU A 74 -8.39 1.78 -10.49
C LEU A 74 -9.33 2.40 -9.44
N ILE A 75 -10.53 2.83 -9.86
CA ILE A 75 -11.52 3.39 -8.94
C ILE A 75 -12.01 2.31 -7.95
N VAL A 76 -12.38 1.12 -8.44
CA VAL A 76 -12.87 0.03 -7.59
C VAL A 76 -11.79 -0.42 -6.60
N ALA A 77 -10.57 -0.65 -7.07
CA ALA A 77 -9.48 -1.07 -6.22
C ALA A 77 -9.07 0.05 -5.22
N GLY A 78 -9.07 1.30 -5.64
CA GLY A 78 -8.87 2.44 -4.74
C GLY A 78 -9.94 2.52 -3.64
N ALA A 79 -11.21 2.28 -4.00
CA ALA A 79 -12.30 2.21 -3.03
C ALA A 79 -12.12 1.06 -2.03
N VAL A 80 -11.63 -0.10 -2.48
CA VAL A 80 -11.29 -1.23 -1.60
C VAL A 80 -10.20 -0.86 -0.60
N TRP A 81 -9.15 -0.14 -1.03
CA TRP A 81 -8.09 0.33 -0.14
C TRP A 81 -8.60 1.33 0.90
N VAL A 82 -9.46 2.25 0.49
CA VAL A 82 -10.12 3.18 1.42
C VAL A 82 -11.01 2.43 2.41
N LEU A 83 -11.83 1.49 1.92
CA LEU A 83 -12.67 0.65 2.79
C LEU A 83 -11.83 -0.14 3.80
N ALA A 84 -10.72 -0.74 3.35
CA ALA A 84 -9.79 -1.45 4.23
C ALA A 84 -9.22 -0.54 5.32
N LEU A 85 -8.84 0.72 4.99
CA LEU A 85 -8.41 1.71 5.97
C LEU A 85 -9.47 1.94 7.04
N TYR A 86 -10.74 2.10 6.65
CA TYR A 86 -11.84 2.32 7.61
C TYR A 86 -12.07 1.10 8.49
N ILE A 87 -12.10 -0.11 7.91
CA ILE A 87 -12.29 -1.37 8.65
C ILE A 87 -11.15 -1.57 9.65
N ILE A 88 -9.89 -1.44 9.20
CA ILE A 88 -8.72 -1.63 10.07
C ILE A 88 -8.71 -0.58 11.18
N SER A 89 -9.05 0.67 10.89
CA SER A 89 -9.12 1.74 11.90
C SER A 89 -10.19 1.45 12.96
N TRP A 90 -11.34 0.95 12.51
CA TRP A 90 -12.46 0.58 13.37
C TRP A 90 -12.12 -0.59 14.31
N ILE A 91 -11.25 -1.51 13.87
CA ILE A 91 -10.74 -2.61 14.68
C ILE A 91 -9.57 -2.14 15.57
N ALA A 92 -8.63 -1.39 15.02
CA ALA A 92 -7.42 -0.97 15.74
C ALA A 92 -7.73 -0.01 16.90
N ALA A 93 -8.76 0.82 16.79
CA ALA A 93 -9.11 1.75 17.87
C ALA A 93 -9.56 1.04 19.16
N PRO A 94 -10.50 0.07 19.16
CA PRO A 94 -10.84 -0.68 20.36
C PRO A 94 -9.70 -1.56 20.85
N VAL A 95 -8.95 -2.22 19.98
CA VAL A 95 -7.76 -2.99 20.36
C VAL A 95 -6.74 -2.09 21.06
N GLY A 96 -6.50 -0.89 20.54
CA GLY A 96 -5.62 0.08 21.16
C GLY A 96 -6.12 0.50 22.57
N ARG A 97 -7.42 0.69 22.74
CA ARG A 97 -8.00 0.98 24.06
C ARG A 97 -7.80 -0.17 25.06
N MET A 98 -7.91 -1.42 24.61
CA MET A 98 -7.59 -2.60 25.43
C MET A 98 -6.12 -2.64 25.86
N LEU A 99 -5.20 -2.08 25.04
CA LEU A 99 -3.77 -1.95 25.35
C LEU A 99 -3.44 -0.72 26.21
N GLY A 100 -4.46 0.06 26.61
CA GLY A 100 -4.31 1.27 27.43
C GLY A 100 -4.19 2.57 26.62
N GLY A 101 -4.56 2.56 25.34
CA GLY A 101 -4.57 3.75 24.48
C GLY A 101 -5.82 4.60 24.65
N THR A 102 -5.73 5.88 24.26
CA THR A 102 -6.79 6.89 24.39
C THR A 102 -7.22 7.49 23.05
N GLY A 103 -6.62 7.07 21.93
CA GLY A 103 -6.88 7.62 20.61
C GLY A 103 -8.31 7.36 20.11
N THR A 104 -8.84 8.32 19.36
CA THR A 104 -10.13 8.19 18.69
C THR A 104 -9.98 7.36 17.40
N ILE A 105 -11.09 6.89 16.82
CA ILE A 105 -11.09 6.18 15.53
C ILE A 105 -10.50 7.08 14.42
N ALA A 106 -10.77 8.39 14.47
CA ALA A 106 -10.24 9.35 13.50
C ALA A 106 -8.73 9.48 13.63
N ASP A 107 -8.17 9.57 14.84
CA ASP A 107 -6.72 9.62 15.08
C ASP A 107 -6.04 8.36 14.59
N VAL A 108 -6.61 7.19 14.88
CA VAL A 108 -6.11 5.88 14.42
C VAL A 108 -6.14 5.78 12.90
N ARG A 109 -7.23 6.23 12.26
CA ARG A 109 -7.34 6.24 10.80
C ARG A 109 -6.27 7.13 10.17
N THR A 110 -6.07 8.32 10.73
CA THR A 110 -5.04 9.25 10.29
C THR A 110 -3.65 8.63 10.47
N ALA A 111 -3.37 8.00 11.60
CA ALA A 111 -2.10 7.34 11.89
C ALA A 111 -1.80 6.20 10.91
N LEU A 112 -2.80 5.36 10.60
CA LEU A 112 -2.65 4.26 9.64
C LEU A 112 -2.40 4.78 8.22
N ALA A 113 -3.14 5.81 7.80
CA ALA A 113 -2.95 6.43 6.49
C ALA A 113 -1.54 7.02 6.34
N TRP A 114 -1.05 7.76 7.33
CA TRP A 114 0.30 8.31 7.34
C TRP A 114 1.38 7.22 7.47
N GLY A 115 1.06 6.07 8.08
CA GLY A 115 1.90 4.88 8.10
C GLY A 115 2.16 4.28 6.71
N MET A 116 1.31 4.59 5.73
CA MET A 116 1.47 4.13 4.34
C MET A 116 2.37 5.05 3.48
N VAL A 117 2.83 6.18 4.00
CA VAL A 117 3.69 7.12 3.25
C VAL A 117 4.94 6.47 2.67
N PRO A 118 5.64 5.52 3.34
CA PRO A 118 6.76 4.83 2.71
C PRO A 118 6.40 4.12 1.39
N THR A 119 5.16 3.63 1.27
CA THR A 119 4.68 2.98 0.03
C THR A 119 4.63 3.94 -1.17
N ILE A 120 4.38 5.23 -0.94
CA ILE A 120 4.41 6.25 -2.01
C ILE A 120 5.79 6.30 -2.67
N TRP A 121 6.86 6.12 -1.90
CA TRP A 121 8.23 6.15 -2.39
C TRP A 121 8.61 4.91 -3.20
N SER A 122 7.75 3.87 -3.23
CA SER A 122 7.94 2.72 -4.12
C SER A 122 8.04 3.10 -5.60
N VAL A 123 7.45 4.22 -5.99
CA VAL A 123 7.48 4.75 -7.35
C VAL A 123 8.91 4.92 -7.89
N ILE A 124 9.87 5.23 -7.02
CA ILE A 124 11.28 5.48 -7.40
C ILE A 124 11.90 4.25 -8.06
N TYR A 125 11.62 3.04 -7.59
CA TYR A 125 12.16 1.83 -8.21
C TYR A 125 11.17 1.17 -9.18
N ARG A 126 9.86 1.35 -8.99
CA ARG A 126 8.83 0.75 -9.85
C ARG A 126 8.86 1.30 -11.27
N ILE A 127 9.06 2.62 -11.44
CA ILE A 127 9.16 3.22 -12.78
C ILE A 127 10.35 2.63 -13.58
N PRO A 128 11.61 2.62 -13.07
CA PRO A 128 12.73 1.99 -13.80
C PRO A 128 12.49 0.52 -14.09
N VAL A 129 11.91 -0.24 -13.16
CA VAL A 129 11.59 -1.66 -13.37
C VAL A 129 10.54 -1.85 -14.46
N GLY A 130 9.50 -1.02 -14.48
CA GLY A 130 8.49 -1.05 -15.54
C GLY A 130 9.08 -0.75 -16.92
N VAL A 131 9.92 0.27 -17.01
CA VAL A 131 10.65 0.60 -18.26
C VAL A 131 11.55 -0.55 -18.70
N TYR A 132 12.25 -1.21 -17.77
CA TYR A 132 13.10 -2.37 -18.08
C TYR A 132 12.28 -3.56 -18.58
N LYS A 133 11.19 -3.92 -17.92
CA LYS A 133 10.28 -5.00 -18.34
C LYS A 133 9.78 -4.79 -19.78
N ASN A 134 9.43 -3.57 -20.14
CA ASN A 134 8.92 -3.25 -21.48
C ASN A 134 9.98 -3.32 -22.59
N ARG A 135 11.26 -3.40 -22.23
CA ARG A 135 12.36 -3.57 -23.20
C ARG A 135 12.65 -5.03 -23.54
N ILE A 136 12.14 -5.97 -22.79
CA ILE A 136 12.32 -7.40 -23.05
C ILE A 136 11.24 -7.84 -24.03
N PRO A 137 11.58 -8.17 -25.27
CA PRO A 137 10.60 -8.59 -26.27
C PRO A 137 10.08 -9.98 -25.86
N VAL A 138 8.78 -10.06 -25.63
CA VAL A 138 8.07 -11.34 -25.45
C VAL A 138 7.31 -11.62 -26.73
N GLN A 139 7.68 -12.66 -27.46
CA GLN A 139 6.97 -13.08 -28.67
C GLN A 139 5.77 -13.96 -28.28
N PRO A 140 4.59 -13.80 -28.93
CA PRO A 140 3.37 -14.52 -28.58
C PRO A 140 3.50 -16.06 -28.65
N ASP A 141 4.39 -16.57 -29.49
CA ASP A 141 4.59 -18.01 -29.73
C ASP A 141 5.72 -18.63 -28.89
N GLN A 142 6.33 -17.87 -27.98
CA GLN A 142 7.41 -18.41 -27.13
C GLN A 142 6.85 -19.30 -26.05
N HIS A 143 7.47 -20.49 -25.88
CA HIS A 143 7.19 -21.35 -24.74
C HIS A 143 7.62 -20.67 -23.43
N VAL A 144 6.88 -20.89 -22.35
CA VAL A 144 7.17 -20.32 -21.02
C VAL A 144 8.64 -20.54 -20.61
N ARG A 145 9.23 -21.67 -20.99
CA ARG A 145 10.64 -21.98 -20.75
C ARG A 145 11.57 -20.97 -21.43
N ASP A 146 11.29 -20.61 -22.68
CA ASP A 146 12.15 -19.70 -23.47
C ASP A 146 12.05 -18.28 -22.96
N ILE A 147 10.88 -17.88 -22.48
CA ILE A 147 10.66 -16.59 -21.82
C ILE A 147 11.49 -16.52 -20.52
N ILE A 148 11.47 -17.60 -19.72
CA ILE A 148 12.25 -17.68 -18.47
C ILE A 148 13.73 -17.64 -18.78
N MET A 149 14.20 -18.42 -19.75
CA MET A 149 15.64 -18.46 -20.13
C MET A 149 16.12 -17.11 -20.66
N ASN A 150 15.36 -16.49 -21.54
CA ASN A 150 15.66 -15.16 -22.06
C ASN A 150 15.74 -14.11 -20.94
N PHE A 151 14.81 -14.18 -19.98
CA PHE A 151 14.80 -13.29 -18.81
C PHE A 151 16.04 -13.52 -17.93
N VAL A 152 16.42 -14.78 -17.71
CA VAL A 152 17.62 -15.17 -16.93
C VAL A 152 18.90 -14.67 -17.60
N GLU A 153 19.04 -14.89 -18.91
CA GLU A 153 20.21 -14.48 -19.71
C GLU A 153 20.41 -12.94 -19.70
N HIS A 154 19.32 -12.17 -19.64
CA HIS A 154 19.38 -10.71 -19.55
C HIS A 154 19.48 -10.15 -18.12
N GLY A 155 19.90 -10.98 -17.16
CA GLY A 155 20.10 -10.55 -15.77
C GLY A 155 18.81 -10.38 -14.96
N GLY A 156 17.69 -10.92 -15.44
CA GLY A 156 16.38 -10.80 -14.81
C GLY A 156 16.33 -11.38 -13.41
N CYS A 157 17.10 -12.44 -13.12
CA CYS A 157 17.18 -12.99 -11.75
C CYS A 157 17.76 -11.99 -10.76
N ALA A 158 18.84 -11.29 -11.12
CA ALA A 158 19.43 -10.26 -10.28
C ALA A 158 18.44 -9.11 -10.04
N LEU A 159 17.73 -8.69 -11.11
CA LEU A 159 16.70 -7.66 -11.00
C LEU A 159 15.56 -8.09 -10.06
N ILE A 160 15.06 -9.33 -10.16
CA ILE A 160 14.04 -9.86 -9.25
C ILE A 160 14.52 -9.79 -7.81
N ILE A 161 15.73 -10.27 -7.53
CA ILE A 161 16.29 -10.28 -6.17
C ILE A 161 16.37 -8.85 -5.62
N VAL A 162 16.86 -7.90 -6.41
CA VAL A 162 16.94 -6.48 -6.02
C VAL A 162 15.55 -5.91 -5.75
N VAL A 163 14.59 -6.17 -6.63
CA VAL A 163 13.20 -5.68 -6.47
C VAL A 163 12.55 -6.27 -5.23
N LEU A 164 12.71 -7.58 -4.98
CA LEU A 164 12.19 -8.25 -3.79
C LEU A 164 12.83 -7.70 -2.52
N ALA A 165 14.14 -7.47 -2.52
CA ALA A 165 14.85 -6.88 -1.39
C ALA A 165 14.36 -5.45 -1.09
N LEU A 166 14.22 -4.62 -2.11
CA LEU A 166 13.66 -3.27 -1.97
C LEU A 166 12.21 -3.30 -1.48
N GLN A 167 11.40 -4.20 -2.02
CA GLN A 167 10.01 -4.37 -1.60
C GLN A 167 9.92 -4.79 -0.13
N LEU A 168 10.73 -5.76 0.29
CA LEU A 168 10.80 -6.21 1.68
C LEU A 168 11.23 -5.07 2.61
N LEU A 169 12.27 -4.32 2.22
CA LEU A 169 12.74 -3.15 2.98
C LEU A 169 11.63 -2.12 3.17
N LEU A 170 10.88 -1.80 2.10
CA LEU A 170 9.76 -0.86 2.18
C LEU A 170 8.61 -1.38 3.04
N ILE A 171 8.31 -2.68 2.99
CA ILE A 171 7.29 -3.29 3.85
C ILE A 171 7.70 -3.14 5.32
N LEU A 172 8.93 -3.54 5.66
CA LEU A 172 9.44 -3.42 7.03
C LEU A 172 9.44 -1.96 7.50
N TRP A 173 9.84 -1.04 6.63
CA TRP A 173 9.82 0.39 6.92
C TRP A 173 8.39 0.92 7.12
N SER A 174 7.45 0.51 6.28
CA SER A 174 6.03 0.88 6.42
C SER A 174 5.44 0.35 7.73
N VAL A 175 5.75 -0.88 8.12
CA VAL A 175 5.32 -1.47 9.39
C VAL A 175 5.89 -0.68 10.56
N PHE A 176 7.17 -0.30 10.52
CA PHE A 176 7.80 0.52 11.56
C PHE A 176 7.15 1.90 11.68
N VAL A 177 6.93 2.59 10.54
CA VAL A 177 6.29 3.91 10.53
C VAL A 177 4.84 3.80 11.00
N ALA A 178 4.06 2.83 10.51
CA ALA A 178 2.67 2.62 10.93
C ALA A 178 2.55 2.29 12.43
N SER A 179 3.45 1.45 12.96
CA SER A 179 3.49 1.14 14.39
C SER A 179 3.80 2.38 15.24
N SER A 180 4.73 3.22 14.75
CA SER A 180 5.14 4.44 15.46
C SER A 180 4.08 5.54 15.40
N THR A 181 3.40 5.72 14.26
CA THR A 181 2.29 6.68 14.10
C THR A 181 1.08 6.24 14.92
N LEU A 182 0.76 4.95 14.91
CA LEU A 182 -0.33 4.37 15.69
C LEU A 182 -0.06 4.49 17.20
N ALA A 183 1.18 4.27 17.63
CA ALA A 183 1.62 4.45 19.00
C ALA A 183 1.40 5.90 19.47
N GLU A 184 1.73 6.88 18.63
CA GLU A 184 1.51 8.29 18.95
C GLU A 184 0.03 8.65 19.02
N ALA A 185 -0.78 8.16 18.08
CA ALA A 185 -2.22 8.39 18.07
C ALA A 185 -2.93 7.80 19.28
N GLN A 186 -2.43 6.68 19.80
CA GLN A 186 -2.99 5.99 20.97
C GLN A 186 -2.35 6.42 22.31
N GLY A 187 -1.23 7.14 22.29
CA GLY A 187 -0.53 7.60 23.48
C GLY A 187 0.26 6.52 24.21
N PHE A 188 0.74 5.46 23.50
CA PHE A 188 1.52 4.36 24.11
C PHE A 188 2.88 4.11 23.42
N SER A 189 3.60 3.04 23.83
CA SER A 189 4.89 2.68 23.26
C SER A 189 4.78 2.14 21.83
N THR A 190 5.83 2.25 21.02
CA THR A 190 5.87 1.73 19.65
C THR A 190 5.65 0.21 19.59
N GLU A 191 6.10 -0.52 20.61
CA GLU A 191 5.87 -1.97 20.72
C GLU A 191 4.38 -2.31 20.83
N LYS A 192 3.64 -1.58 21.67
CA LYS A 192 2.18 -1.72 21.75
C LYS A 192 1.50 -1.29 20.44
N GLY A 193 2.06 -0.28 19.75
CA GLY A 193 1.63 0.13 18.40
C GLY A 193 1.78 -1.00 17.40
N PHE A 194 2.90 -1.71 17.43
CA PHE A 194 3.12 -2.89 16.59
C PHE A 194 2.14 -4.03 16.89
N VAL A 195 1.96 -4.37 18.17
CA VAL A 195 1.00 -5.40 18.58
C VAL A 195 -0.42 -5.03 18.16
N ASN A 196 -0.84 -3.78 18.35
CA ASN A 196 -2.13 -3.28 17.90
C ASN A 196 -2.30 -3.43 16.36
N LEU A 197 -1.29 -3.03 15.59
CA LEU A 197 -1.29 -3.15 14.13
C LEU A 197 -1.42 -4.62 13.69
N VAL A 198 -0.65 -5.53 14.29
CA VAL A 198 -0.69 -6.96 13.99
C VAL A 198 -2.07 -7.54 14.27
N ILE A 199 -2.64 -7.27 15.44
CA ILE A 199 -3.99 -7.75 15.80
C ILE A 199 -5.05 -7.18 14.84
N ALA A 200 -4.97 -5.88 14.52
CA ALA A 200 -5.94 -5.22 13.67
C ALA A 200 -5.94 -5.76 12.22
N ILE A 201 -4.79 -6.24 11.73
CA ILE A 201 -4.67 -6.88 10.41
C ILE A 201 -5.02 -8.37 10.49
N ALA A 202 -4.55 -9.09 11.52
CA ALA A 202 -4.75 -10.53 11.64
C ALA A 202 -6.22 -10.91 11.87
N LEU A 203 -6.97 -10.09 12.64
CA LEU A 203 -8.36 -10.39 12.97
C LEU A 203 -9.28 -10.51 11.75
N PRO A 204 -9.34 -9.55 10.82
CA PRO A 204 -10.16 -9.69 9.60
C PRO A 204 -9.72 -10.85 8.71
N VAL A 205 -8.41 -11.09 8.59
CA VAL A 205 -7.87 -12.21 7.79
C VAL A 205 -8.33 -13.54 8.37
N LEU A 206 -8.29 -13.68 9.69
CA LEU A 206 -8.71 -14.88 10.38
C LEU A 206 -10.22 -15.11 10.22
N VAL A 207 -11.04 -14.06 10.38
CA VAL A 207 -12.50 -14.14 10.17
C VAL A 207 -12.83 -14.56 8.75
N ILE A 208 -12.21 -13.93 7.75
CA ILE A 208 -12.42 -14.30 6.33
C ILE A 208 -11.98 -15.76 6.10
N GLY A 209 -10.83 -16.18 6.63
CA GLY A 209 -10.33 -17.54 6.50
C GLY A 209 -11.31 -18.57 7.08
N VAL A 210 -11.84 -18.31 8.27
CA VAL A 210 -12.85 -19.19 8.91
C VAL A 210 -14.14 -19.23 8.07
N CYS A 211 -14.63 -18.08 7.60
CA CYS A 211 -15.82 -18.03 6.74
C CYS A 211 -15.62 -18.87 5.47
N VAL A 212 -14.52 -18.64 4.74
CA VAL A 212 -14.24 -19.40 3.51
C VAL A 212 -14.14 -20.91 3.79
N PHE A 213 -13.50 -21.30 4.87
CA PHE A 213 -13.40 -22.72 5.25
C PHE A 213 -14.75 -23.34 5.59
N THR A 214 -15.62 -22.59 6.28
CA THR A 214 -16.93 -23.08 6.69
C THR A 214 -17.90 -23.23 5.50
N PHE A 215 -17.86 -22.28 4.55
CA PHE A 215 -18.74 -22.32 3.36
C PHE A 215 -18.22 -23.19 2.22
N ARG A 216 -17.03 -23.77 2.35
CA ARG A 216 -16.46 -24.71 1.34
C ARG A 216 -16.89 -26.16 1.59
N LYS A 217 -17.62 -26.44 2.66
CA LYS A 217 -18.24 -27.73 2.96
C LYS A 217 -19.66 -27.77 2.41
#